data_1b443d80792f55bff6dc7842dd450a6b
#
_entry.id   1b443d80792f55bff6dc7842dd450a6b
#
_cell.length_a   1.000
_cell.length_b   1.000
_cell.length_c   1.000
_cell.angle_alpha   90.00
_cell.angle_beta   90.00
_cell.angle_gamma   90.00
#
_symmetry.space_group_name_H-M   'P 1'
#
loop_
_entity.id
_entity.type
_entity.pdbx_description
1 polymer ?
#
loop_
_entity_poly.entity_id
_entity_poly.type
_entity_poly.pdbx_seq_one_letter_code
_entity_poly.pdbx_strand_id
1 'polypeptide(L)' 'MEVKMQELQEQIGVSAGQIYDYLINNGESSFSKMKKELDLKSNFADLGLGWLARENKIEFSKKGAAVNVRLK' A
#
# COMPACT_ATOMS: atom_id res chain seq x y z
N MET A 1 10.23 -24.58 -0.83
CA MET A 1 10.53 -23.84 -2.07
C MET A 1 10.93 -22.43 -1.72
N GLU A 2 12.10 -22.03 -2.14
CA GLU A 2 12.58 -20.70 -1.81
C GLU A 2 12.02 -19.67 -2.76
N VAL A 3 11.52 -18.56 -2.19
CA VAL A 3 11.16 -17.39 -2.98
C VAL A 3 12.42 -16.55 -3.13
N LYS A 4 12.80 -16.28 -4.35
CA LYS A 4 13.96 -15.44 -4.61
C LYS A 4 13.67 -14.03 -4.14
N MET A 5 14.63 -13.40 -3.49
CA MET A 5 14.49 -12.02 -2.99
C MET A 5 14.06 -11.07 -4.11
N GLN A 6 14.59 -11.29 -5.30
CA GLN A 6 14.29 -10.49 -6.46
C GLN A 6 12.80 -10.55 -6.82
N GLU A 7 12.20 -11.74 -6.78
CA GLU A 7 10.78 -11.90 -7.06
C GLU A 7 9.92 -11.20 -6.01
N LEU A 8 10.33 -11.30 -4.76
CA LEU A 8 9.62 -10.63 -3.68
C LEU A 8 9.65 -9.12 -3.84
N GLN A 9 10.81 -8.56 -4.19
CA GLN A 9 10.94 -7.13 -4.44
C GLN A 9 10.06 -6.66 -5.59
N GLU A 10 9.99 -7.44 -6.65
CA GLU A 10 9.13 -7.14 -7.79
C GLU A 10 7.65 -7.10 -7.38
N GLN A 11 7.23 -8.06 -6.56
CA GLN A 11 5.85 -8.11 -6.09
C GLN A 11 5.52 -6.94 -5.16
N ILE A 12 6.48 -6.54 -4.32
CA ILE A 12 6.31 -5.35 -3.49
C ILE A 12 6.14 -4.12 -4.36
N GLY A 13 6.95 -3.97 -5.40
CA GLY A 13 6.86 -2.86 -6.33
C GLY A 13 5.52 -2.82 -7.06
N VAL A 14 5.03 -3.98 -7.50
CA VAL A 14 3.72 -4.09 -8.16
C VAL A 14 2.61 -3.70 -7.18
N SER A 15 2.67 -4.19 -5.95
CA SER A 15 1.68 -3.85 -4.93
C SER A 15 1.70 -2.35 -4.62
N ALA A 16 2.89 -1.76 -4.52
CA ALA A 16 3.03 -0.32 -4.30
C ALA A 16 2.40 0.47 -5.45
N GLY A 17 2.62 0.04 -6.69
CA GLY A 17 2.02 0.66 -7.86
C GLY A 17 0.50 0.60 -7.85
N GLN A 18 -0.06 -0.54 -7.47
CA GLN A 18 -1.51 -0.70 -7.37
C GLN A 18 -2.10 0.21 -6.30
N ILE A 19 -1.42 0.33 -5.16
CA ILE A 19 -1.86 1.22 -4.08
C ILE A 19 -1.80 2.68 -4.54
N TYR A 20 -0.72 3.05 -5.20
CA TYR A 20 -0.54 4.41 -5.70
C TYR A 20 -1.66 4.79 -6.68
N ASP A 21 -1.92 3.93 -7.66
CA ASP A 21 -3.00 4.15 -8.63
C ASP A 21 -4.37 4.24 -7.97
N TYR A 22 -4.61 3.39 -6.97
CA TYR A 22 -5.85 3.44 -6.22
C TYR A 22 -6.05 4.81 -5.56
N LEU A 23 -4.99 5.32 -4.93
CA LEU A 23 -5.06 6.61 -4.25
C LEU A 23 -5.21 7.78 -5.23
N ILE A 24 -4.60 7.68 -6.41
CA ILE A 24 -4.80 8.68 -7.45
C ILE A 24 -6.28 8.74 -7.87
N ASN A 25 -6.89 7.58 -8.06
CA ASN A 25 -8.25 7.48 -8.58
C ASN A 25 -9.32 7.73 -7.52
N ASN A 26 -9.04 7.41 -6.27
CA ASN A 26 -10.05 7.43 -5.19
C ASN A 26 -9.78 8.47 -4.10
N GLY A 27 -8.59 9.03 -4.07
CA GLY A 27 -8.19 9.97 -3.02
C GLY A 27 -7.88 9.26 -1.71
N GLU A 28 -7.93 10.01 -0.63
CA GLU A 28 -7.65 9.47 0.71
C GLU A 28 -8.59 8.31 1.03
N SER A 29 -8.03 7.25 1.59
CA SER A 29 -8.80 6.05 1.92
C SER A 29 -8.33 5.46 3.24
N SER A 30 -9.24 4.80 3.95
CA SER A 30 -8.83 4.01 5.10
C SER A 30 -8.01 2.81 4.62
N PHE A 31 -7.07 2.41 5.44
CA PHE A 31 -6.21 1.27 5.15
C PHE A 31 -7.03 0.00 4.90
N SER A 32 -8.02 -0.24 5.77
CA SER A 32 -8.87 -1.44 5.67
C SER A 32 -9.65 -1.48 4.36
N LYS A 33 -10.24 -0.35 3.98
CA LYS A 33 -11.01 -0.27 2.74
C LYS A 33 -10.13 -0.51 1.52
N MET A 34 -8.97 0.11 1.49
CA MET A 34 -8.03 -0.02 0.39
C MET A 34 -7.58 -1.47 0.21
N LYS A 35 -7.23 -2.14 1.30
CA LYS A 35 -6.82 -3.54 1.25
C LYS A 35 -7.92 -4.42 0.70
N LYS A 36 -9.15 -4.16 1.13
CA LYS A 36 -10.30 -4.95 0.70
C LYS A 36 -10.59 -4.76 -0.79
N GLU A 37 -10.57 -3.53 -1.27
CA GLU A 37 -10.89 -3.23 -2.66
C GLU A 37 -9.81 -3.70 -3.62
N LEU A 38 -8.55 -3.61 -3.22
CA LEU A 38 -7.44 -4.06 -4.06
C LEU A 38 -7.23 -5.57 -4.00
N ASP A 39 -7.87 -6.25 -3.05
CA ASP A 39 -7.73 -7.69 -2.87
C ASP A 39 -6.27 -8.12 -2.73
N LEU A 40 -5.47 -7.28 -2.09
CA LEU A 40 -4.08 -7.58 -1.83
C LEU A 40 -3.97 -8.46 -0.58
N LYS A 41 -3.05 -9.41 -0.62
CA LYS A 41 -2.72 -10.15 0.59
C LYS A 41 -2.17 -9.16 1.62
N SER A 42 -2.52 -9.38 2.90
CA SER A 42 -2.21 -8.44 3.97
C SER A 42 -0.74 -8.02 3.99
N ASN A 43 0.17 -9.00 3.87
CA ASN A 43 1.59 -8.71 3.91
C ASN A 43 2.05 -7.84 2.73
N PHE A 44 1.50 -8.07 1.53
CA PHE A 44 1.88 -7.25 0.37
C PHE A 44 1.30 -5.84 0.45
N ALA A 45 0.11 -5.70 1.02
CA ALA A 45 -0.43 -4.36 1.26
C ALA A 45 0.47 -3.58 2.22
N ASP A 46 0.88 -4.21 3.31
CA ASP A 46 1.75 -3.58 4.30
C ASP A 46 3.12 -3.23 3.71
N LEU A 47 3.70 -4.16 2.96
CA LEU A 47 5.01 -3.94 2.34
C LEU A 47 4.94 -2.85 1.28
N GLY A 48 3.89 -2.83 0.47
CA GLY A 48 3.70 -1.80 -0.55
C GLY A 48 3.52 -0.41 0.04
N LEU A 49 2.75 -0.32 1.13
CA LEU A 49 2.58 0.94 1.85
C LEU A 49 3.91 1.42 2.44
N GLY A 50 4.67 0.50 3.04
CA GLY A 50 5.99 0.83 3.57
C GLY A 50 6.94 1.33 2.49
N TRP A 51 6.88 0.71 1.33
CA TRP A 51 7.68 1.15 0.17
C TRP A 51 7.33 2.58 -0.22
N LEU A 52 6.04 2.88 -0.37
CA LEU A 52 5.59 4.23 -0.75
C LEU A 52 5.91 5.25 0.33
N ALA A 53 5.81 4.86 1.60
CA ALA A 53 6.15 5.74 2.71
C ALA A 53 7.64 6.09 2.68
N ARG A 54 8.49 5.10 2.43
CA ARG A 54 9.93 5.33 2.29
C ARG A 54 10.25 6.26 1.12
N GLU A 55 9.50 6.12 0.02
CA GLU A 55 9.66 7.00 -1.15
C GLU A 55 9.05 8.38 -0.93
N ASN A 56 8.46 8.61 0.23
CA ASN A 56 7.86 9.89 0.59
C ASN A 56 6.71 10.28 -0.34
N LYS A 57 5.96 9.30 -0.82
CA LYS A 57 4.86 9.50 -1.75
C LYS A 57 3.50 9.51 -1.10
N ILE A 58 3.41 9.03 0.14
CA ILE A 58 2.15 8.96 0.87
C ILE A 58 2.31 9.51 2.27
N GLU A 59 1.18 9.87 2.86
CA GLU A 59 1.09 10.25 4.27
C GLU A 59 0.03 9.41 4.94
N PHE A 60 0.24 9.16 6.22
CA PHE A 60 -0.77 8.50 7.04
C PHE A 60 -1.39 9.52 7.97
N SER A 61 -2.69 9.35 8.22
CA SER A 61 -3.37 10.09 9.26
C SER A 61 -4.20 9.14 10.09
N LYS A 62 -4.27 9.40 11.39
CA LYS A 62 -5.02 8.55 12.31
C LYS A 62 -6.25 9.33 12.79
N LYS A 63 -7.43 8.75 12.56
CA LYS A 63 -8.69 9.30 13.03
C LYS A 63 -9.35 8.26 13.91
N GLY A 64 -9.34 8.48 15.23
CA GLY A 64 -9.80 7.48 16.17
C GLY A 64 -8.95 6.23 16.07
N ALA A 65 -9.58 5.07 15.85
CA ALA A 65 -8.89 3.80 15.67
C ALA A 65 -8.50 3.53 14.22
N ALA A 66 -9.00 4.34 13.27
CA ALA A 66 -8.77 4.11 11.85
C ALA A 66 -7.50 4.83 11.38
N VAL A 67 -6.77 4.16 10.49
CA VAL A 67 -5.61 4.76 9.82
C VAL A 67 -6.00 5.04 8.39
N ASN A 68 -5.83 6.27 7.95
CA ASN A 68 -6.08 6.69 6.58
C ASN A 68 -4.75 6.91 5.85
N VAL A 69 -4.79 6.71 4.55
CA VAL A 69 -3.65 6.89 3.67
C VAL A 69 -4.03 7.86 2.56
N ARG A 70 -3.13 8.77 2.24
CA ARG A 70 -3.33 9.69 1.11
C ARG A 70 -2.01 9.97 0.43
N LEU A 71 -2.09 10.44 -0.81
CA LEU A 71 -0.89 10.89 -1.53
C LEU A 71 -0.39 12.20 -0.92
N LYS A 72 0.91 12.35 -0.94
CA LYS A 72 1.56 13.57 -0.50
C LYS A 72 1.40 14.70 -1.48
#